data_b58aebcc961e12570398ddf6c9bc88fd
#
_entry.id   b58aebcc961e12570398ddf6c9bc88fd
#
_cell.length_a   1.000
_cell.length_b   1.000
_cell.length_c   1.000
_cell.angle_alpha   90.00
_cell.angle_beta   90.00
_cell.angle_gamma   90.00
#
_symmetry.space_group_name_H-M   'P 1'
#
loop_
_entity.id
_entity.type
_entity.pdbx_description
1 polymer ?
#
loop_
_entity_poly.entity_id
_entity_poly.type
_entity_poly.pdbx_seq_one_letter_code
_entity_poly.pdbx_strand_id
1 'polypeptide(L)'
;SDAAAALDWVQSLHPDSKSCWVAGYSFGSWIGMQLLMRRPEIEGFISIAPQPNTYDFSFLAPCPSSGLIIHGDADKVAPAKDVQGLVDKLHTQKGITITQKTLPGANHFFANDSELLLDECADYLDRRLNGELADPRPKRLR
;
A
#
# COMPACT_ATOMS: atom_id res chain seq x y z
N SER A 1 12.73 -2.44 -14.32
CA SER A 1 13.03 -3.01 -13.00
C SER A 1 12.51 -4.43 -12.88
N ASP A 2 13.01 -5.16 -11.91
CA ASP A 2 12.57 -6.54 -11.67
C ASP A 2 11.08 -6.59 -11.31
N ALA A 3 10.60 -5.63 -10.54
CA ALA A 3 9.19 -5.57 -10.18
C ALA A 3 8.29 -5.32 -11.39
N ALA A 4 8.69 -4.42 -12.29
CA ALA A 4 7.95 -4.16 -13.52
C ALA A 4 7.94 -5.39 -14.43
N ALA A 5 9.07 -6.08 -14.55
CA ALA A 5 9.16 -7.32 -15.32
C ALA A 5 8.26 -8.41 -14.73
N ALA A 6 8.22 -8.54 -13.41
CA ALA A 6 7.35 -9.49 -12.75
C ALA A 6 5.87 -9.17 -13.00
N LEU A 7 5.50 -7.90 -12.97
CA LEU A 7 4.13 -7.48 -13.28
C LEU A 7 3.76 -7.81 -14.73
N ASP A 8 4.64 -7.53 -15.67
CA ASP A 8 4.41 -7.86 -17.08
C ASP A 8 4.18 -9.37 -17.26
N TRP A 9 4.96 -10.19 -16.57
CA TRP A 9 4.80 -11.63 -16.62
C TRP A 9 3.46 -12.10 -16.04
N VAL A 10 3.09 -11.58 -14.87
CA VAL A 10 1.80 -11.91 -14.25
C VAL A 10 0.64 -11.50 -15.16
N GLN A 11 0.71 -10.31 -15.75
CA GLN A 11 -0.34 -9.82 -16.66
C GLN A 11 -0.44 -10.73 -17.90
N SER A 12 0.67 -11.26 -18.38
CA SER A 12 0.65 -12.19 -19.52
C SER A 12 -0.05 -13.50 -19.19
N LEU A 13 0.01 -13.94 -17.92
CA LEU A 13 -0.67 -15.15 -17.46
C LEU A 13 -2.15 -14.92 -17.17
N HIS A 14 -2.57 -13.67 -16.90
CA HIS A 14 -3.92 -13.34 -16.51
C HIS A 14 -4.47 -12.15 -17.33
N PRO A 15 -4.60 -12.34 -18.68
CA PRO A 15 -4.99 -11.24 -19.55
C PRO A 15 -6.42 -10.73 -19.31
N ASP A 16 -7.27 -11.54 -18.66
CA ASP A 16 -8.66 -11.19 -18.38
C ASP A 16 -8.87 -10.55 -17.00
N SER A 17 -7.78 -10.27 -16.28
CA SER A 17 -7.87 -9.61 -14.96
C SER A 17 -8.47 -8.22 -15.10
N LYS A 18 -9.45 -7.91 -14.23
CA LYS A 18 -10.17 -6.64 -14.23
C LYS A 18 -9.62 -5.63 -13.24
N SER A 19 -8.73 -6.06 -12.37
CA SER A 19 -8.16 -5.23 -11.31
C SER A 19 -6.71 -5.61 -11.08
N CYS A 20 -5.89 -4.59 -10.81
CA CYS A 20 -4.48 -4.77 -10.53
C CYS A 20 -4.12 -3.97 -9.30
N TRP A 21 -3.54 -4.63 -8.31
CA TRP A 21 -3.15 -4.05 -7.04
C TRP A 21 -1.71 -4.41 -6.71
N VAL A 22 -1.05 -3.56 -5.95
CA VAL A 22 0.29 -3.86 -5.44
C VAL A 22 0.25 -3.92 -3.92
N ALA A 23 0.86 -4.97 -3.37
CA ALA A 23 1.06 -5.10 -1.94
C ALA A 23 2.54 -5.31 -1.67
N GLY A 24 3.07 -4.65 -0.66
CA GLY A 24 4.47 -4.78 -0.29
C GLY A 24 4.65 -4.73 1.21
N TYR A 25 5.63 -5.47 1.69
CA TYR A 25 5.97 -5.55 3.11
C TYR A 25 7.40 -5.05 3.31
N SER A 26 7.60 -4.15 4.29
CA SER A 26 8.91 -3.66 4.69
C SER A 26 9.65 -3.01 3.51
N PHE A 27 10.82 -3.49 3.12
CA PHE A 27 11.53 -3.04 1.92
C PHE A 27 10.64 -3.18 0.66
N GLY A 28 9.87 -4.27 0.58
CA GLY A 28 8.95 -4.51 -0.52
C GLY A 28 7.87 -3.44 -0.66
N SER A 29 7.51 -2.76 0.44
CA SER A 29 6.56 -1.64 0.36
C SER A 29 7.15 -0.48 -0.43
N TRP A 30 8.44 -0.18 -0.25
CA TRP A 30 9.13 0.87 -0.99
C TRP A 30 9.23 0.55 -2.48
N ILE A 31 9.56 -0.70 -2.80
CA ILE A 31 9.59 -1.18 -4.19
C ILE A 31 8.18 -1.12 -4.82
N GLY A 32 7.17 -1.59 -4.08
CA GLY A 32 5.79 -1.58 -4.56
C GLY A 32 5.25 -0.19 -4.84
N MET A 33 5.60 0.79 -3.99
CA MET A 33 5.17 2.17 -4.20
C MET A 33 5.88 2.81 -5.41
N GLN A 34 7.12 2.44 -5.69
CA GLN A 34 7.80 2.89 -6.91
C GLN A 34 7.12 2.30 -8.15
N LEU A 35 6.73 1.03 -8.09
CA LEU A 35 5.99 0.39 -9.18
C LEU A 35 4.64 1.10 -9.41
N LEU A 36 3.93 1.42 -8.34
CA LEU A 36 2.68 2.18 -8.40
C LEU A 36 2.83 3.47 -9.19
N MET A 37 3.93 4.19 -9.01
CA MET A 37 4.20 5.45 -9.70
C MET A 37 4.39 5.27 -11.20
N ARG A 38 4.84 4.11 -11.64
CA ARG A 38 5.19 3.84 -13.05
C ARG A 38 4.11 3.10 -13.82
N ARG A 39 3.18 2.48 -13.13
CA ARG A 39 2.20 1.57 -13.75
C ARG A 39 0.79 2.07 -13.45
N PRO A 40 0.21 2.87 -14.37
CA PRO A 40 -1.10 3.49 -14.14
C PRO A 40 -2.26 2.49 -14.06
N GLU A 41 -2.07 1.26 -14.51
CA GLU A 41 -3.07 0.21 -14.36
C GLU A 41 -3.24 -0.27 -12.91
N ILE A 42 -2.30 0.05 -12.01
CA ILE A 42 -2.42 -0.32 -10.60
C ILE A 42 -3.44 0.59 -9.94
N GLU A 43 -4.52 0.01 -9.43
CA GLU A 43 -5.68 0.73 -8.92
C GLU A 43 -5.59 1.11 -7.45
N GLY A 44 -4.70 0.47 -6.72
CA GLY A 44 -4.52 0.73 -5.30
C GLY A 44 -3.34 -0.04 -4.74
N PHE A 45 -3.05 0.21 -3.47
CA PHE A 45 -1.90 -0.42 -2.83
C PHE A 45 -2.21 -0.83 -1.40
N ILE A 46 -1.45 -1.81 -0.91
CA ILE A 46 -1.38 -2.19 0.50
C ILE A 46 0.09 -2.15 0.88
N SER A 47 0.45 -1.22 1.77
CA SER A 47 1.81 -1.02 2.24
C SER A 47 1.91 -1.47 3.69
N ILE A 48 2.62 -2.57 3.91
CA ILE A 48 2.74 -3.22 5.21
C ILE A 48 4.08 -2.88 5.82
N ALA A 49 4.07 -2.24 6.98
CA ALA A 49 5.25 -1.84 7.73
C ALA A 49 6.28 -1.08 6.87
N PRO A 50 5.88 -0.01 6.17
CA PRO A 50 6.83 0.78 5.40
C PRO A 50 7.86 1.42 6.32
N GLN A 51 9.05 1.66 5.78
CA GLN A 51 10.20 2.18 6.54
C GLN A 51 10.61 3.57 6.05
N PRO A 52 9.81 4.62 6.31
CA PRO A 52 10.17 5.98 5.88
C PRO A 52 11.38 6.55 6.63
N ASN A 53 11.75 5.93 7.75
CA ASN A 53 12.98 6.25 8.49
C ASN A 53 14.24 5.73 7.79
N THR A 54 14.10 4.81 6.85
CA THR A 54 15.23 4.16 6.15
C THR A 54 15.22 4.49 4.66
N TYR A 55 14.04 4.52 4.04
CA TYR A 55 13.89 4.75 2.60
C TYR A 55 13.11 6.03 2.35
N ASP A 56 13.46 6.72 1.27
CA ASP A 56 12.82 7.98 0.89
C ASP A 56 11.53 7.72 0.10
N PHE A 57 10.40 8.15 0.66
CA PHE A 57 9.08 8.07 0.02
C PHE A 57 8.62 9.39 -0.60
N SER A 58 9.52 10.38 -0.72
CA SER A 58 9.14 11.70 -1.24
C SER A 58 8.64 11.69 -2.68
N PHE A 59 8.93 10.62 -3.43
CA PHE A 59 8.44 10.45 -4.80
C PHE A 59 6.91 10.33 -4.89
N LEU A 60 6.23 10.06 -3.75
CA LEU A 60 4.76 9.98 -3.68
C LEU A 60 4.09 11.35 -3.57
N ALA A 61 4.55 12.30 -4.34
CA ALA A 61 4.00 13.65 -4.41
C ALA A 61 3.85 14.07 -5.87
N PRO A 62 2.69 13.78 -6.53
CA PRO A 62 1.46 13.23 -5.96
C PRO A 62 1.42 11.71 -5.91
N CYS A 63 0.74 11.17 -4.90
CA CYS A 63 0.45 9.75 -4.83
C CYS A 63 -0.69 9.42 -5.81
N PRO A 64 -0.51 8.45 -6.70
CA PRO A 64 -1.45 8.26 -7.81
C PRO A 64 -2.72 7.50 -7.46
N SER A 65 -2.83 6.89 -6.28
CA SER A 65 -4.04 6.14 -5.92
C SER A 65 -4.24 6.08 -4.41
N SER A 66 -5.47 5.78 -4.01
CA SER A 66 -5.82 5.48 -2.64
C SER A 66 -5.28 4.12 -2.23
N GLY A 67 -4.97 3.93 -0.96
CA GLY A 67 -4.42 2.69 -0.48
C GLY A 67 -4.48 2.54 1.03
N LEU A 68 -3.96 1.41 1.51
CA LEU A 68 -3.86 1.06 2.92
C LEU A 68 -2.40 1.10 3.35
N ILE A 69 -2.14 1.76 4.48
CA ILE A 69 -0.89 1.65 5.22
C ILE A 69 -1.21 0.96 6.54
N ILE A 70 -0.60 -0.18 6.79
CA ILE A 70 -0.82 -0.98 7.99
C ILE A 70 0.50 -1.27 8.68
N HIS A 71 0.55 -1.02 9.99
CA HIS A 71 1.78 -1.15 10.76
C HIS A 71 1.48 -1.47 12.22
N GLY A 72 2.52 -1.91 12.95
CA GLY A 72 2.42 -2.17 14.39
C GLY A 72 2.97 -1.00 15.20
N ASP A 73 2.37 -0.70 16.34
CA ASP A 73 2.86 0.38 17.20
C ASP A 73 4.04 -0.03 18.10
N ALA A 74 4.36 -1.31 18.14
CA ALA A 74 5.57 -1.82 18.81
C ALA A 74 6.68 -2.18 17.81
N ASP A 75 6.59 -1.69 16.58
CA ASP A 75 7.61 -1.89 15.54
C ASP A 75 8.87 -1.08 15.88
N LYS A 76 10.02 -1.76 16.02
CA LYS A 76 11.31 -1.15 16.32
C LYS A 76 12.15 -0.92 15.08
N VAL A 77 11.79 -1.51 13.96
CA VAL A 77 12.49 -1.35 12.67
C VAL A 77 11.96 -0.13 11.93
N ALA A 78 10.64 0.01 11.89
CA ALA A 78 9.95 1.16 11.33
C ALA A 78 9.09 1.79 12.43
N PRO A 79 9.65 2.72 13.23
CA PRO A 79 8.92 3.30 14.36
C PRO A 79 7.59 3.92 13.95
N ALA A 80 6.58 3.72 14.78
CA ALA A 80 5.23 4.18 14.48
C ALA A 80 5.16 5.67 14.18
N LYS A 81 5.95 6.49 14.84
CA LYS A 81 5.98 7.94 14.60
C LYS A 81 6.44 8.29 13.19
N ASP A 82 7.40 7.52 12.65
CA ASP A 82 7.90 7.75 11.29
C ASP A 82 6.88 7.32 10.24
N VAL A 83 6.20 6.20 10.49
CA VAL A 83 5.09 5.76 9.64
C VAL A 83 3.96 6.78 9.67
N GLN A 84 3.64 7.30 10.86
CA GLN A 84 2.63 8.35 11.00
C GLN A 84 3.00 9.60 10.21
N GLY A 85 4.28 9.98 10.21
CA GLY A 85 4.78 11.10 9.42
C GLY A 85 4.53 10.91 7.92
N LEU A 86 4.74 9.70 7.41
CA LEU A 86 4.42 9.37 6.01
C LEU A 86 2.93 9.48 5.74
N VAL A 87 2.10 8.90 6.62
CA VAL A 87 0.63 8.96 6.49
C VAL A 87 0.15 10.41 6.50
N ASP A 88 0.68 11.22 7.41
CA ASP A 88 0.29 12.64 7.52
C ASP A 88 0.60 13.41 6.23
N LYS A 89 1.76 13.17 5.63
CA LYS A 89 2.12 13.79 4.35
C LYS A 89 1.16 13.37 3.24
N LEU A 90 0.81 12.10 3.17
CA LEU A 90 -0.11 11.61 2.16
C LEU A 90 -1.52 12.13 2.36
N HIS A 91 -1.95 12.35 3.63
CA HIS A 91 -3.26 12.92 3.95
C HIS A 91 -3.42 14.36 3.49
N THR A 92 -2.34 15.10 3.24
CA THR A 92 -2.43 16.46 2.70
C THR A 92 -2.83 16.47 1.22
N GLN A 93 -2.76 15.34 0.55
CA GLN A 93 -3.03 15.25 -0.89
C GLN A 93 -4.53 15.12 -1.16
N LYS A 94 -4.99 15.83 -2.19
CA LYS A 94 -6.39 15.79 -2.61
C LYS A 94 -6.62 14.69 -3.63
N GLY A 95 -7.85 14.19 -3.66
CA GLY A 95 -8.26 13.20 -4.65
C GLY A 95 -7.92 11.76 -4.32
N ILE A 96 -7.25 11.52 -3.21
CA ILE A 96 -6.99 10.16 -2.71
C ILE A 96 -7.40 10.05 -1.25
N THR A 97 -7.67 8.82 -0.82
CA THR A 97 -7.95 8.49 0.57
C THR A 97 -6.95 7.45 1.05
N ILE A 98 -6.13 7.82 2.02
CA ILE A 98 -5.19 6.89 2.64
C ILE A 98 -5.83 6.34 3.91
N THR A 99 -6.02 5.03 3.94
CA THR A 99 -6.51 4.34 5.13
C THR A 99 -5.31 3.87 5.95
N GLN A 100 -5.32 4.17 7.23
CA GLN A 100 -4.28 3.73 8.15
C GLN A 100 -4.85 2.74 9.15
N LYS A 101 -4.16 1.61 9.33
CA LYS A 101 -4.46 0.64 10.39
C LYS A 101 -3.22 0.48 11.24
N THR A 102 -3.34 0.76 12.52
CA THR A 102 -2.29 0.55 13.50
C THR A 102 -2.65 -0.64 14.37
N LEU A 103 -1.84 -1.69 14.35
CA LEU A 103 -2.10 -2.89 15.15
C LEU A 103 -1.43 -2.73 16.53
N PRO A 104 -2.23 -2.64 17.61
CA PRO A 104 -1.66 -2.44 18.94
C PRO A 104 -0.74 -3.58 19.37
N GLY A 105 0.44 -3.24 19.85
CA GLY A 105 1.42 -4.21 20.33
C GLY A 105 2.13 -5.03 19.27
N ALA A 106 1.83 -4.84 18.00
CA ALA A 106 2.45 -5.61 16.93
C ALA A 106 3.87 -5.11 16.64
N ASN A 107 4.80 -6.04 16.44
CA ASN A 107 6.16 -5.75 16.02
C ASN A 107 6.28 -5.71 14.49
N HIS A 108 7.48 -5.45 14.01
CA HIS A 108 7.73 -5.35 12.56
C HIS A 108 7.37 -6.63 11.79
N PHE A 109 7.48 -7.77 12.43
CA PHE A 109 7.26 -9.08 11.81
C PHE A 109 5.84 -9.61 12.04
N PHE A 110 5.01 -8.89 12.80
CA PHE A 110 3.66 -9.31 13.15
C PHE A 110 3.65 -10.73 13.75
N ALA A 111 4.63 -11.02 14.61
CA ALA A 111 4.90 -12.37 15.09
C ALA A 111 3.69 -13.03 15.77
N ASN A 112 2.87 -12.25 16.48
CA ASN A 112 1.66 -12.75 17.17
C ASN A 112 0.37 -12.21 16.55
N ASP A 113 0.46 -11.52 15.42
CA ASP A 113 -0.65 -10.76 14.85
C ASP A 113 -0.85 -11.03 13.36
N SER A 114 -0.31 -12.14 12.85
CA SER A 114 -0.38 -12.46 11.42
C SER A 114 -1.82 -12.66 10.92
N GLU A 115 -2.68 -13.27 11.71
CA GLU A 115 -4.08 -13.45 11.35
C GLU A 115 -4.79 -12.10 11.27
N LEU A 116 -4.60 -11.25 12.27
CA LEU A 116 -5.20 -9.91 12.28
C LEU A 116 -4.71 -9.09 11.10
N LEU A 117 -3.40 -9.14 10.80
CA LEU A 117 -2.83 -8.47 9.64
C LEU A 117 -3.53 -8.90 8.35
N LEU A 118 -3.64 -10.19 8.13
CA LEU A 118 -4.28 -10.74 6.93
C LEU A 118 -5.75 -10.36 6.84
N ASP A 119 -6.46 -10.44 7.96
CA ASP A 119 -7.89 -10.09 8.02
C ASP A 119 -8.10 -8.61 7.70
N GLU A 120 -7.26 -7.73 8.23
CA GLU A 120 -7.37 -6.29 7.95
C GLU A 120 -7.05 -5.96 6.49
N CYS A 121 -6.03 -6.62 5.93
CA CYS A 121 -5.69 -6.43 4.51
C CYS A 121 -6.81 -6.94 3.60
N ALA A 122 -7.34 -8.13 3.90
CA ALA A 122 -8.44 -8.71 3.12
C ALA A 122 -9.70 -7.87 3.22
N ASP A 123 -10.05 -7.40 4.41
CA ASP A 123 -11.21 -6.54 4.63
C ASP A 123 -11.09 -5.25 3.80
N TYR A 124 -9.94 -4.60 3.85
CA TYR A 124 -9.72 -3.37 3.07
C TYR A 124 -9.88 -3.61 1.58
N LEU A 125 -9.25 -4.67 1.06
CA LEU A 125 -9.31 -4.99 -0.36
C LEU A 125 -10.74 -5.30 -0.81
N ASP A 126 -11.45 -6.11 -0.03
CA ASP A 126 -12.85 -6.46 -0.33
C ASP A 126 -13.74 -5.21 -0.37
N ARG A 127 -13.60 -4.31 0.58
CA ARG A 127 -14.37 -3.06 0.61
C ARG A 127 -14.07 -2.18 -0.58
N ARG A 128 -12.80 -2.09 -0.98
CA ARG A 128 -12.41 -1.33 -2.17
C ARG A 128 -13.00 -1.95 -3.44
N LEU A 129 -12.91 -3.26 -3.58
CA LEU A 129 -13.45 -3.98 -4.75
C LEU A 129 -14.98 -3.92 -4.83
N ASN A 130 -15.65 -3.83 -3.68
CA ASN A 130 -17.10 -3.70 -3.61
C ASN A 130 -17.61 -2.25 -3.72
N GLY A 131 -16.70 -1.29 -3.80
CA GLY A 131 -17.06 0.13 -3.89
C GLY A 131 -17.43 0.79 -2.56
N GLU A 132 -17.30 0.11 -1.43
CA GLU A 132 -17.63 0.66 -0.10
C GLU A 132 -16.64 1.74 0.35
N LEU A 133 -15.39 1.66 -0.12
CA LEU A 133 -14.34 2.65 0.12
C LEU A 133 -13.88 3.18 -1.24
N ALA A 134 -14.79 3.79 -1.99
CA ALA A 134 -14.51 4.22 -3.35
C ALA A 134 -13.39 5.27 -3.39
N ASP A 135 -12.50 5.13 -4.36
CA ASP A 135 -11.52 6.16 -4.66
C ASP A 135 -12.27 7.37 -5.24
N PRO A 136 -12.09 8.58 -4.68
CA PRO A 136 -12.80 9.77 -5.16
C PRO A 136 -12.37 10.22 -6.55
N ARG A 137 -11.24 9.70 -7.08
CA ARG A 137 -10.78 10.05 -8.42
C ARG A 137 -11.48 9.22 -9.49
N PRO A 138 -11.58 9.73 -10.73
CA PRO A 138 -12.01 8.90 -11.85
C PRO A 138 -11.08 7.70 -12.04
N LYS A 139 -11.64 6.59 -12.53
CA LYS A 139 -10.85 5.40 -12.84
C LYS A 139 -9.80 5.76 -13.91
N ARG A 140 -8.55 5.38 -13.67
CA ARG A 140 -7.47 5.66 -14.60
C ARG A 140 -7.58 4.79 -15.85
N LEU A 141 -7.19 5.35 -16.99
CA LEU A 141 -7.08 4.59 -18.24
C LEU A 141 -5.89 3.62 -18.17
N ARG A 142 -6.03 2.49 -18.76
CA ARG A 142 -5.02 1.45 -18.81
C ARG A 142 -4.34 1.39 -20.16
#